data_d91f59834d56ad5684f46a67b8e96780
#
_entry.id   d91f59834d56ad5684f46a67b8e96780
#
_cell.length_a   1.000
_cell.length_b   1.000
_cell.length_c   1.000
_cell.angle_alpha   90.00
_cell.angle_beta   90.00
_cell.angle_gamma   90.00
#
_symmetry.space_group_name_H-M   'P 1'
#
loop_
_entity.id
_entity.type
_entity.pdbx_description
1 polymer ?
#
loop_
_entity_poly.entity_id
_entity_poly.type
_entity_poly.pdbx_seq_one_letter_code
_entity_poly.pdbx_strand_id
1 'polypeptide(L)'
;YDILLVTLPFHGRRQERTSPFSGHGWFSHGFCHMNETMGHAIHDIRVFMDYLEDLGVPQMGVTGISLGGYTSALLAAVDGRLRCAIPNVPVVSIMDIVLEWFPAGWFARIGMKLGDISVTEARASVAIQSALSFKPAIAKDRLMLIAGAGDRFAPPKHTHILWEHWQRCGRLHWFLGNHLIHLDKGRYLRAMRSFMKHIKFVP
;
A
#
# COMPACT_ATOMS: atom_id res chain seq x y z
N TYR A 1 2.39 11.84 19.50
CA TYR A 1 1.48 11.85 18.35
C TYR A 1 0.34 10.87 18.58
N ASP A 2 -0.79 11.15 17.99
CA ASP A 2 -1.97 10.30 18.03
C ASP A 2 -1.99 9.38 16.80
N ILE A 3 -2.72 8.27 16.90
CA ILE A 3 -2.84 7.30 15.82
C ILE A 3 -4.33 7.11 15.51
N LEU A 4 -4.71 7.37 14.27
CA LEU A 4 -6.01 7.02 13.72
C LEU A 4 -5.88 5.70 12.95
N LEU A 5 -6.65 4.69 13.37
CA LEU A 5 -6.71 3.40 12.68
C LEU A 5 -7.89 3.39 11.70
N VAL A 6 -7.57 3.33 10.40
CA VAL A 6 -8.58 3.27 9.35
C VAL A 6 -8.80 1.82 8.93
N THR A 7 -10.05 1.36 8.99
CA THR A 7 -10.45 0.06 8.45
C THR A 7 -10.81 0.21 6.99
N LEU A 8 -10.07 -0.47 6.11
CA LEU A 8 -10.31 -0.43 4.67
C LEU A 8 -11.67 -1.07 4.31
N PRO A 9 -12.29 -0.68 3.17
CA PRO A 9 -13.50 -1.34 2.67
C PRO A 9 -13.35 -2.86 2.63
N PHE A 10 -14.41 -3.58 2.88
CA PHE A 10 -14.47 -5.06 2.93
C PHE A 10 -13.60 -5.72 4.00
N HIS A 11 -12.95 -4.96 4.91
CA HIS A 11 -12.13 -5.51 5.99
C HIS A 11 -12.78 -5.33 7.36
N GLY A 12 -12.50 -6.26 8.27
CA GLY A 12 -12.96 -6.21 9.64
C GLY A 12 -14.48 -5.98 9.75
N ARG A 13 -14.89 -4.92 10.45
CA ARG A 13 -16.32 -4.58 10.60
C ARG A 13 -16.99 -4.08 9.31
N ARG A 14 -16.22 -3.79 8.27
CA ARG A 14 -16.74 -3.36 6.95
C ARG A 14 -16.83 -4.51 5.96
N GLN A 15 -16.58 -5.76 6.38
CA GLN A 15 -16.76 -6.93 5.52
C GLN A 15 -18.23 -7.20 5.26
N GLU A 16 -18.53 -7.78 4.12
CA GLU A 16 -19.87 -8.26 3.80
C GLU A 16 -20.26 -9.46 4.68
N ARG A 17 -21.53 -9.59 5.01
CA ARG A 17 -22.02 -10.68 5.89
C ARG A 17 -21.74 -12.08 5.33
N THR A 18 -21.67 -12.20 4.02
CA THR A 18 -21.47 -13.45 3.28
C THR A 18 -20.00 -13.70 2.93
N SER A 19 -19.11 -12.77 3.25
CA SER A 19 -17.69 -12.92 2.95
C SER A 19 -17.06 -14.06 3.75
N PRO A 20 -16.35 -15.00 3.10
CA PRO A 20 -15.70 -16.12 3.78
C PRO A 20 -14.56 -15.69 4.69
N PHE A 21 -13.95 -14.53 4.44
CA PHE A 21 -12.89 -13.93 5.25
C PHE A 21 -12.82 -12.42 5.04
N SER A 22 -12.18 -11.73 5.97
CA SER A 22 -11.93 -10.29 5.89
C SER A 22 -11.09 -9.93 4.65
N GLY A 23 -11.58 -9.00 3.83
CA GLY A 23 -10.92 -8.60 2.59
C GLY A 23 -11.38 -9.34 1.33
N HIS A 24 -12.19 -10.40 1.45
CA HIS A 24 -12.67 -11.16 0.28
C HIS A 24 -13.34 -10.24 -0.75
N GLY A 25 -14.28 -9.39 -0.33
CA GLY A 25 -15.00 -8.47 -1.22
C GLY A 25 -14.11 -7.50 -1.99
N TRP A 26 -12.90 -7.25 -1.51
CA TRP A 26 -11.93 -6.41 -2.24
C TRP A 26 -11.54 -7.00 -3.60
N PHE A 27 -11.42 -8.33 -3.69
CA PHE A 27 -10.86 -9.03 -4.85
C PHE A 27 -11.89 -9.83 -5.66
N SER A 28 -13.09 -10.07 -5.12
CA SER A 28 -14.02 -11.08 -5.65
C SER A 28 -14.89 -10.63 -6.81
N HIS A 29 -14.96 -9.33 -7.10
CA HIS A 29 -15.93 -8.78 -8.08
C HIS A 29 -15.26 -8.16 -9.33
N GLY A 30 -14.01 -8.56 -9.62
CA GLY A 30 -13.31 -8.14 -10.84
C GLY A 30 -12.60 -6.79 -10.73
N PHE A 31 -11.95 -6.37 -11.83
CA PHE A 31 -11.03 -5.24 -11.84
C PHE A 31 -11.71 -3.89 -11.61
N CYS A 32 -12.89 -3.66 -12.19
CA CYS A 32 -13.63 -2.41 -11.97
C CYS A 32 -13.97 -2.22 -10.50
N HIS A 33 -14.54 -3.24 -9.87
CA HIS A 33 -14.86 -3.21 -8.45
C HIS A 33 -13.63 -3.00 -7.57
N MET A 34 -12.51 -3.62 -7.93
CA MET A 34 -11.24 -3.43 -7.21
C MET A 34 -10.75 -1.99 -7.29
N ASN A 35 -10.88 -1.34 -8.47
CA ASN A 35 -10.56 0.07 -8.65
C ASN A 35 -11.48 0.98 -7.83
N GLU A 36 -12.79 0.72 -7.85
CA GLU A 36 -13.78 1.44 -7.04
C GLU A 36 -13.50 1.29 -5.54
N THR A 37 -13.20 0.08 -5.11
CA THR A 37 -12.86 -0.21 -3.70
C THR A 37 -11.62 0.54 -3.23
N MET A 38 -10.58 0.61 -4.07
CA MET A 38 -9.40 1.43 -3.77
C MET A 38 -9.76 2.92 -3.80
N GLY A 39 -10.57 3.37 -4.75
CA GLY A 39 -11.08 4.74 -4.79
C GLY A 39 -11.81 5.11 -3.50
N HIS A 40 -12.70 4.24 -3.01
CA HIS A 40 -13.38 4.41 -1.72
C HIS A 40 -12.38 4.47 -0.55
N ALA A 41 -11.38 3.59 -0.52
CA ALA A 41 -10.37 3.61 0.54
C ALA A 41 -9.61 4.94 0.58
N ILE A 42 -9.19 5.45 -0.56
CA ILE A 42 -8.50 6.75 -0.66
C ILE A 42 -9.45 7.89 -0.28
N HIS A 43 -10.70 7.85 -0.76
CA HIS A 43 -11.70 8.85 -0.42
C HIS A 43 -11.96 8.91 1.09
N ASP A 44 -12.22 7.77 1.72
CA ASP A 44 -12.45 7.68 3.16
C ASP A 44 -11.29 8.27 3.97
N ILE A 45 -10.05 7.92 3.59
CA ILE A 45 -8.87 8.46 4.28
C ILE A 45 -8.78 9.98 4.10
N ARG A 46 -9.07 10.50 2.92
CA ARG A 46 -9.07 11.95 2.66
C ARG A 46 -10.14 12.68 3.44
N VAL A 47 -11.34 12.11 3.60
CA VAL A 47 -12.39 12.64 4.49
C VAL A 47 -11.92 12.70 5.95
N PHE A 48 -11.21 11.65 6.41
CA PHE A 48 -10.59 11.71 7.74
C PHE A 48 -9.48 12.76 7.83
N MET A 49 -8.72 12.98 6.77
CA MET A 49 -7.71 14.04 6.73
C MET A 49 -8.36 15.43 6.79
N ASP A 50 -9.47 15.64 6.08
CA ASP A 50 -10.25 16.88 6.14
C ASP A 50 -10.72 17.15 7.59
N TYR A 51 -11.28 16.14 8.24
CA TYR A 51 -11.69 16.21 9.64
C TYR A 51 -10.53 16.54 10.58
N LEU A 52 -9.34 15.97 10.37
CA LEU A 52 -8.16 16.26 11.17
C LEU A 52 -7.65 17.70 10.94
N GLU A 53 -7.74 18.22 9.73
CA GLU A 53 -7.44 19.61 9.41
C GLU A 53 -8.42 20.57 10.12
N ASP A 54 -9.71 20.27 10.11
CA ASP A 54 -10.73 21.03 10.82
C ASP A 54 -10.50 21.05 12.35
N LEU A 55 -9.93 19.98 12.90
CA LEU A 55 -9.49 19.92 14.31
C LEU A 55 -8.18 20.67 14.58
N GLY A 56 -7.55 21.25 13.56
CA GLY A 56 -6.29 21.99 13.69
C GLY A 56 -5.06 21.08 13.85
N VAL A 57 -5.11 19.82 13.40
CA VAL A 57 -3.96 18.91 13.43
C VAL A 57 -2.86 19.47 12.51
N PRO A 58 -1.67 19.78 13.03
CA PRO A 58 -0.66 20.53 12.27
C PRO A 58 0.07 19.70 11.21
N GLN A 59 0.14 18.39 11.36
CA GLN A 59 0.86 17.50 10.45
C GLN A 59 0.23 16.11 10.45
N MET A 60 0.08 15.53 9.28
CA MET A 60 -0.43 14.18 9.08
C MET A 60 0.61 13.31 8.37
N GLY A 61 0.71 12.05 8.78
CA GLY A 61 1.52 11.05 8.11
C GLY A 61 0.72 9.78 7.92
N VAL A 62 1.08 8.98 6.93
CA VAL A 62 0.42 7.69 6.68
C VAL A 62 1.41 6.54 6.73
N THR A 63 0.97 5.42 7.30
CA THR A 63 1.67 4.15 7.25
C THR A 63 0.66 3.01 7.16
N GLY A 64 1.09 1.89 6.63
CA GLY A 64 0.28 0.67 6.56
C GLY A 64 1.12 -0.50 6.11
N ILE A 65 0.64 -1.71 6.39
CA ILE A 65 1.32 -2.97 6.07
C ILE A 65 0.59 -3.64 4.91
N SER A 66 1.33 -4.23 3.96
CA SER A 66 0.77 -5.02 2.86
C SER A 66 -0.22 -4.20 2.01
N LEU A 67 -1.52 -4.53 2.01
CA LEU A 67 -2.58 -3.74 1.38
C LEU A 67 -2.65 -2.32 1.97
N GLY A 68 -2.42 -2.15 3.28
CA GLY A 68 -2.28 -0.84 3.90
C GLY A 68 -1.04 -0.09 3.40
N GLY A 69 0.05 -0.80 3.11
CA GLY A 69 1.24 -0.24 2.46
C GLY A 69 0.96 0.21 1.03
N TYR A 70 0.19 -0.58 0.28
CA TYR A 70 -0.29 -0.23 -1.05
C TYR A 70 -1.15 1.04 -1.04
N THR A 71 -2.14 1.09 -0.15
CA THR A 71 -3.01 2.26 0.04
C THR A 71 -2.21 3.50 0.45
N SER A 72 -1.24 3.33 1.38
CA SER A 72 -0.36 4.42 1.82
C SER A 72 0.51 4.96 0.69
N ALA A 73 1.01 4.07 -0.18
CA ALA A 73 1.81 4.47 -1.34
C ALA A 73 0.97 5.25 -2.36
N LEU A 74 -0.25 4.79 -2.63
CA LEU A 74 -1.17 5.49 -3.54
C LEU A 74 -1.59 6.84 -2.95
N LEU A 75 -1.92 6.91 -1.67
CA LEU A 75 -2.28 8.17 -1.02
C LEU A 75 -1.14 9.19 -1.10
N ALA A 76 0.11 8.78 -0.91
CA ALA A 76 1.28 9.64 -1.05
C ALA A 76 1.49 10.14 -2.49
N ALA A 77 0.93 9.44 -3.48
CA ALA A 77 0.98 9.83 -4.88
C ALA A 77 -0.14 10.80 -5.28
N VAL A 78 -1.28 10.83 -4.55
CA VAL A 78 -2.47 11.60 -4.93
C VAL A 78 -2.86 12.70 -3.94
N ASP A 79 -2.21 12.79 -2.76
CA ASP A 79 -2.51 13.81 -1.76
C ASP A 79 -1.23 14.44 -1.19
N GLY A 80 -1.04 15.74 -1.48
CA GLY A 80 0.14 16.51 -1.07
C GLY A 80 0.14 17.00 0.39
N ARG A 81 -0.93 16.79 1.15
CA ARG A 81 -1.07 17.25 2.54
C ARG A 81 -0.25 16.41 3.54
N LEU A 82 0.17 15.23 3.12
CA LEU A 82 0.94 14.35 3.98
C LEU A 82 2.33 14.92 4.26
N ARG A 83 2.70 14.99 5.53
CA ARG A 83 4.05 15.30 5.97
C ARG A 83 5.02 14.16 5.67
N CYS A 84 4.55 12.91 5.76
CA CYS A 84 5.31 11.72 5.38
C CYS A 84 4.41 10.54 5.01
N ALA A 85 5.00 9.60 4.25
CA ALA A 85 4.39 8.29 4.02
C ALA A 85 5.42 7.18 4.22
N ILE A 86 5.00 6.11 4.93
CA ILE A 86 5.86 4.98 5.29
C ILE A 86 5.17 3.66 4.91
N PRO A 87 5.04 3.32 3.63
CA PRO A 87 4.56 2.01 3.20
C PRO A 87 5.46 0.89 3.72
N ASN A 88 4.87 -0.10 4.40
CA ASN A 88 5.57 -1.24 4.95
C ASN A 88 5.14 -2.50 4.17
N VAL A 89 6.12 -3.23 3.65
CA VAL A 89 5.93 -4.40 2.75
C VAL A 89 4.81 -4.18 1.73
N PRO A 90 4.85 -3.06 0.98
CA PRO A 90 3.73 -2.68 0.12
C PRO A 90 3.54 -3.68 -1.00
N VAL A 91 2.28 -4.02 -1.27
CA VAL A 91 1.88 -4.50 -2.58
C VAL A 91 2.06 -3.33 -3.55
N VAL A 92 2.74 -3.51 -4.65
CA VAL A 92 3.05 -2.40 -5.58
C VAL A 92 2.30 -2.55 -6.90
N SER A 93 2.24 -3.78 -7.40
CA SER A 93 1.44 -4.16 -8.56
C SER A 93 0.58 -5.35 -8.19
N ILE A 94 -0.71 -5.12 -8.03
CA ILE A 94 -1.65 -6.17 -7.60
C ILE A 94 -1.69 -7.33 -8.60
N MET A 95 -1.65 -7.04 -9.90
CA MET A 95 -1.67 -8.09 -10.93
C MET A 95 -0.41 -8.94 -10.92
N ASP A 96 0.77 -8.34 -10.76
CA ASP A 96 2.02 -9.09 -10.72
C ASP A 96 2.07 -10.00 -9.50
N ILE A 97 1.62 -9.52 -8.35
CA ILE A 97 1.55 -10.33 -7.12
C ILE A 97 0.57 -11.49 -7.29
N VAL A 98 -0.64 -11.24 -7.80
CA VAL A 98 -1.62 -12.31 -8.05
C VAL A 98 -1.06 -13.36 -9.01
N LEU A 99 -0.38 -12.93 -10.08
CA LEU A 99 0.22 -13.84 -11.06
C LEU A 99 1.41 -14.65 -10.50
N GLU A 100 2.08 -14.15 -9.48
CA GLU A 100 3.19 -14.83 -8.81
C GLU A 100 2.74 -15.81 -7.73
N TRP A 101 1.54 -15.65 -7.18
CA TRP A 101 1.04 -16.53 -6.13
C TRP A 101 0.48 -17.83 -6.69
N PHE A 102 1.00 -18.96 -6.23
CA PHE A 102 0.40 -20.26 -6.49
C PHE A 102 -0.61 -20.60 -5.37
N PRO A 103 -1.81 -21.11 -5.71
CA PRO A 103 -2.33 -21.45 -7.04
C PRO A 103 -3.07 -20.28 -7.76
N ALA A 104 -3.24 -19.12 -7.11
CA ALA A 104 -4.03 -18.01 -7.64
C ALA A 104 -3.56 -17.55 -9.03
N GLY A 105 -2.25 -17.44 -9.24
CA GLY A 105 -1.67 -17.05 -10.52
C GLY A 105 -1.95 -18.04 -11.64
N TRP A 106 -2.07 -19.33 -11.33
CA TRP A 106 -2.45 -20.33 -12.32
C TRP A 106 -3.92 -20.15 -12.76
N PHE A 107 -4.84 -19.99 -11.81
CA PHE A 107 -6.26 -19.72 -12.12
C PHE A 107 -6.43 -18.38 -12.86
N ALA A 108 -5.71 -17.33 -12.43
CA ALA A 108 -5.74 -16.03 -13.11
C ALA A 108 -5.31 -16.13 -14.57
N ARG A 109 -4.23 -16.88 -14.87
CA ARG A 109 -3.75 -17.10 -16.26
C ARG A 109 -4.77 -17.87 -17.09
N ILE A 110 -5.44 -18.88 -16.52
CA ILE A 110 -6.51 -19.61 -17.23
C ILE A 110 -7.67 -18.65 -17.52
N GLY A 111 -8.15 -17.90 -16.53
CA GLY A 111 -9.23 -16.95 -16.72
C GLY A 111 -8.92 -15.89 -17.76
N MET A 112 -7.71 -15.34 -17.74
CA MET A 112 -7.23 -14.38 -18.74
C MET A 112 -7.20 -15.00 -20.13
N LYS A 113 -6.70 -16.24 -20.27
CA LYS A 113 -6.66 -16.96 -21.55
C LYS A 113 -8.07 -17.23 -22.10
N LEU A 114 -9.02 -17.61 -21.25
CA LEU A 114 -10.40 -17.84 -21.65
C LEU A 114 -11.11 -16.53 -22.05
N GLY A 115 -10.75 -15.42 -21.42
CA GLY A 115 -11.29 -14.09 -21.72
C GLY A 115 -10.54 -13.32 -22.80
N ASP A 116 -9.53 -13.93 -23.43
CA ASP A 116 -8.63 -13.29 -24.41
C ASP A 116 -8.01 -11.99 -23.89
N ILE A 117 -7.64 -11.98 -22.61
CA ILE A 117 -7.05 -10.83 -21.91
C ILE A 117 -5.53 -11.07 -21.75
N SER A 118 -4.73 -10.19 -22.30
CA SER A 118 -3.27 -10.20 -22.11
C SER A 118 -2.89 -9.72 -20.69
N VAL A 119 -1.70 -10.09 -20.23
CA VAL A 119 -1.13 -9.58 -18.96
C VAL A 119 -1.01 -8.06 -18.99
N THR A 120 -0.70 -7.47 -20.14
CA THR A 120 -0.59 -6.02 -20.30
C THR A 120 -1.94 -5.33 -20.11
N GLU A 121 -3.01 -5.86 -20.70
CA GLU A 121 -4.36 -5.33 -20.52
C GLU A 121 -4.83 -5.48 -19.07
N ALA A 122 -4.57 -6.62 -18.44
CA ALA A 122 -4.90 -6.83 -17.03
C ALA A 122 -4.15 -5.85 -16.10
N ARG A 123 -2.88 -5.56 -16.37
CA ARG A 123 -2.12 -4.52 -15.65
C ARG A 123 -2.71 -3.12 -15.90
N ALA A 124 -3.03 -2.80 -17.16
CA ALA A 124 -3.65 -1.52 -17.52
C ALA A 124 -4.99 -1.31 -16.84
N SER A 125 -5.81 -2.37 -16.71
CA SER A 125 -7.11 -2.32 -16.05
C SER A 125 -7.06 -1.88 -14.59
N VAL A 126 -5.95 -2.14 -13.88
CA VAL A 126 -5.76 -1.78 -12.47
C VAL A 126 -4.70 -0.70 -12.25
N ALA A 127 -4.20 -0.09 -13.33
CA ALA A 127 -3.10 0.89 -13.25
C ALA A 127 -3.49 2.13 -12.41
N ILE A 128 -4.75 2.54 -12.47
CA ILE A 128 -5.26 3.71 -11.73
C ILE A 128 -5.12 3.57 -10.21
N GLN A 129 -5.08 2.36 -9.69
CA GLN A 129 -4.89 2.15 -8.25
C GLN A 129 -3.42 1.90 -7.85
N SER A 130 -2.49 1.92 -8.80
CA SER A 130 -1.07 1.68 -8.53
C SER A 130 -0.29 2.99 -8.35
N ALA A 131 0.48 3.08 -7.26
CA ALA A 131 1.41 4.18 -7.05
C ALA A 131 2.49 4.30 -8.14
N LEU A 132 2.71 3.24 -8.95
CA LEU A 132 3.62 3.27 -10.08
C LEU A 132 3.09 4.09 -11.27
N SER A 133 1.79 4.40 -11.30
CA SER A 133 1.17 5.21 -12.36
C SER A 133 1.30 6.71 -12.12
N PHE A 134 1.77 7.12 -10.94
CA PHE A 134 1.81 8.53 -10.53
C PHE A 134 3.19 8.88 -9.96
N LYS A 135 3.57 10.15 -10.11
CA LYS A 135 4.67 10.72 -9.31
C LYS A 135 4.17 10.99 -7.90
N PRO A 136 5.00 10.85 -6.85
CA PRO A 136 4.61 11.24 -5.51
C PRO A 136 4.16 12.70 -5.46
N ALA A 137 3.05 12.98 -4.76
CA ALA A 137 2.57 14.33 -4.51
C ALA A 137 3.36 15.03 -3.38
N ILE A 138 4.10 14.27 -2.59
CA ILE A 138 4.97 14.76 -1.52
C ILE A 138 6.44 14.62 -1.88
N ALA A 139 7.29 15.42 -1.26
CA ALA A 139 8.74 15.42 -1.52
C ALA A 139 9.37 14.07 -1.18
N LYS A 140 10.32 13.63 -2.00
CA LYS A 140 10.95 12.29 -1.88
C LYS A 140 11.66 12.03 -0.55
N ASP A 141 12.19 13.07 0.09
CA ASP A 141 12.81 13.01 1.41
C ASP A 141 11.80 12.74 2.55
N ARG A 142 10.50 12.88 2.27
CA ARG A 142 9.39 12.56 3.18
C ARG A 142 8.81 11.16 2.98
N LEU A 143 9.42 10.38 2.12
CA LEU A 143 9.03 9.01 1.80
C LEU A 143 10.01 8.02 2.42
N MET A 144 9.49 6.99 3.09
CA MET A 144 10.28 5.87 3.59
C MET A 144 9.60 4.57 3.20
N LEU A 145 10.36 3.62 2.66
CA LEU A 145 9.90 2.27 2.38
C LEU A 145 10.49 1.28 3.37
N ILE A 146 9.68 0.31 3.79
CA ILE A 146 10.12 -0.79 4.64
C ILE A 146 9.84 -2.09 3.91
N ALA A 147 10.83 -3.00 3.84
CA ALA A 147 10.73 -4.26 3.12
C ALA A 147 11.29 -5.43 3.93
N GLY A 148 10.65 -6.59 3.82
CA GLY A 148 11.12 -7.84 4.38
C GLY A 148 12.02 -8.59 3.39
N ALA A 149 13.25 -8.90 3.79
CA ALA A 149 14.22 -9.57 2.90
C ALA A 149 13.76 -10.98 2.46
N GLY A 150 12.97 -11.67 3.28
CA GLY A 150 12.41 -12.99 2.99
C GLY A 150 10.91 -12.97 2.67
N ASP A 151 10.37 -11.83 2.31
CA ASP A 151 8.95 -11.70 1.98
C ASP A 151 8.63 -12.42 0.65
N ARG A 152 7.70 -13.38 0.74
CA ARG A 152 7.21 -14.13 -0.41
C ARG A 152 5.80 -13.70 -0.86
N PHE A 153 5.10 -12.91 -0.04
CA PHE A 153 3.80 -12.34 -0.39
C PHE A 153 3.94 -11.08 -1.21
N ALA A 154 4.73 -10.12 -0.72
CA ALA A 154 5.14 -8.94 -1.45
C ALA A 154 6.67 -8.99 -1.66
N PRO A 155 7.15 -9.74 -2.67
CA PRO A 155 8.57 -9.98 -2.84
C PRO A 155 9.39 -8.69 -2.87
N PRO A 156 10.62 -8.70 -2.33
CA PRO A 156 11.50 -7.53 -2.24
C PRO A 156 11.63 -6.72 -3.53
N LYS A 157 11.57 -7.38 -4.68
CA LYS A 157 11.62 -6.73 -5.99
C LYS A 157 10.52 -5.68 -6.20
N HIS A 158 9.31 -5.91 -5.66
CA HIS A 158 8.19 -4.96 -5.77
C HIS A 158 8.49 -3.67 -5.00
N THR A 159 8.99 -3.79 -3.77
CA THR A 159 9.42 -2.60 -3.02
C THR A 159 10.57 -1.87 -3.72
N HIS A 160 11.50 -2.62 -4.34
CA HIS A 160 12.62 -2.02 -5.08
C HIS A 160 12.13 -1.26 -6.32
N ILE A 161 11.16 -1.81 -7.06
CA ILE A 161 10.52 -1.12 -8.21
C ILE A 161 9.91 0.21 -7.76
N LEU A 162 9.16 0.22 -6.66
CA LEU A 162 8.57 1.45 -6.12
C LEU A 162 9.65 2.45 -5.68
N TRP A 163 10.72 1.98 -5.05
CA TRP A 163 11.82 2.82 -4.63
C TRP A 163 12.53 3.51 -5.80
N GLU A 164 12.79 2.77 -6.88
CA GLU A 164 13.36 3.34 -8.11
C GLU A 164 12.36 4.31 -8.78
N HIS A 165 11.08 3.95 -8.86
CA HIS A 165 10.04 4.83 -9.39
C HIS A 165 9.95 6.14 -8.60
N TRP A 166 10.11 6.09 -7.29
CA TRP A 166 10.17 7.27 -6.42
C TRP A 166 11.56 7.93 -6.38
N GLN A 167 12.38 7.69 -7.41
CA GLN A 167 13.72 8.29 -7.59
C GLN A 167 14.62 8.08 -6.37
N ARG A 168 14.58 6.85 -5.82
CA ARG A 168 15.34 6.46 -4.62
C ARG A 168 14.99 7.36 -3.44
N CYS A 169 13.72 7.39 -3.07
CA CYS A 169 13.16 8.22 -2.01
C CYS A 169 13.99 8.20 -0.71
N GLY A 170 13.70 9.13 0.19
CA GLY A 170 14.47 9.47 1.38
C GLY A 170 15.06 8.32 2.18
N ARG A 171 14.32 7.21 2.36
CA ARG A 171 14.83 6.05 3.10
C ARG A 171 14.23 4.73 2.61
N LEU A 172 15.07 3.71 2.46
CA LEU A 172 14.66 2.32 2.29
C LEU A 172 15.26 1.50 3.45
N HIS A 173 14.40 0.80 4.19
CA HIS A 173 14.81 -0.04 5.31
C HIS A 173 14.46 -1.51 5.02
N TRP A 174 15.47 -2.37 5.13
CA TRP A 174 15.31 -3.82 5.01
C TRP A 174 15.33 -4.45 6.39
N PHE A 175 14.33 -5.29 6.69
CA PHE A 175 14.36 -6.11 7.89
C PHE A 175 14.54 -7.58 7.55
N LEU A 176 15.16 -8.32 8.47
CA LEU A 176 15.19 -9.79 8.40
C LEU A 176 13.83 -10.35 8.81
N GLY A 177 13.27 -11.20 7.97
CA GLY A 177 11.95 -11.78 8.20
C GLY A 177 11.16 -11.92 6.92
N ASN A 178 9.89 -12.27 7.08
CA ASN A 178 8.94 -12.42 5.98
C ASN A 178 7.77 -11.42 6.12
N HIS A 179 6.71 -11.61 5.34
CA HIS A 179 5.56 -10.72 5.33
C HIS A 179 4.89 -10.50 6.70
N LEU A 180 4.87 -11.53 7.53
CA LEU A 180 4.18 -11.53 8.83
C LEU A 180 5.13 -11.50 10.03
N ILE A 181 6.36 -12.01 9.86
CA ILE A 181 7.31 -12.19 10.96
C ILE A 181 8.52 -11.26 10.75
N HIS A 182 8.67 -10.34 11.67
CA HIS A 182 9.79 -9.40 11.72
C HIS A 182 10.83 -9.91 12.71
N LEU A 183 11.96 -10.41 12.21
CA LEU A 183 13.05 -10.96 13.03
C LEU A 183 14.10 -9.91 13.44
N ASP A 184 13.87 -8.66 13.13
CA ASP A 184 14.82 -7.57 13.33
C ASP A 184 14.77 -6.93 14.73
N LYS A 185 14.07 -7.56 15.68
CA LYS A 185 13.93 -7.08 17.07
C LYS A 185 13.47 -5.62 17.14
N GLY A 186 12.53 -5.22 16.28
CA GLY A 186 11.96 -3.88 16.24
C GLY A 186 12.89 -2.80 15.66
N ARG A 187 13.95 -3.15 14.95
CA ARG A 187 14.84 -2.16 14.30
C ARG A 187 14.08 -1.31 13.31
N TYR A 188 13.10 -1.88 12.59
CA TYR A 188 12.28 -1.14 11.65
C TYR A 188 11.48 -0.02 12.36
N LEU A 189 10.96 -0.24 13.58
CA LEU A 189 10.28 0.80 14.36
C LEU A 189 11.24 1.92 14.77
N ARG A 190 12.48 1.56 15.15
CA ARG A 190 13.52 2.56 15.43
C ARG A 190 13.91 3.35 14.17
N ALA A 191 13.95 2.67 13.02
CA ALA A 191 14.22 3.33 11.73
C ALA A 191 13.08 4.31 11.37
N MET A 192 11.81 3.91 11.57
CA MET A 192 10.65 4.80 11.40
C MET A 192 10.74 6.02 12.32
N ARG A 193 10.98 5.81 13.61
CA ARG A 193 11.14 6.91 14.57
C ARG A 193 12.27 7.85 14.18
N SER A 194 13.43 7.30 13.81
CA SER A 194 14.57 8.09 13.34
C SER A 194 14.26 8.91 12.10
N PHE A 195 13.51 8.31 11.15
CA PHE A 195 13.05 9.00 9.96
C PHE A 195 12.08 10.14 10.30
N MET A 196 11.05 9.88 11.12
CA MET A 196 10.08 10.87 11.54
C MET A 196 10.73 12.05 12.31
N LYS A 197 11.74 11.77 13.14
CA LYS A 197 12.53 12.82 13.79
C LYS A 197 13.33 13.65 12.77
N HIS A 198 13.98 12.99 11.82
CA HIS A 198 14.79 13.67 10.79
C HIS A 198 13.96 14.68 9.99
N ILE A 199 12.74 14.33 9.61
CA ILE A 199 11.82 15.21 8.87
C ILE A 199 11.02 16.16 9.79
N LYS A 200 11.28 16.17 11.09
CA LYS A 200 10.59 16.99 12.10
C LYS A 200 9.08 16.72 12.17
N PHE A 201 8.66 15.47 11.97
CA PHE A 201 7.27 15.03 12.16
C PHE A 201 6.98 14.70 13.63
N VAL A 202 7.98 14.25 14.36
CA VAL A 202 7.93 14.01 15.82
C VAL A 202 9.13 14.67 16.48
N PRO A 203 9.03 15.04 17.77
CA PRO A 203 10.14 15.60 18.55
C PRO A 203 11.29 14.62 18.77
#